data_a4b04d34b7dd9f0ced6b926d472f520a
#
_entry.id   a4b04d34b7dd9f0ced6b926d472f520a
#
_cell.length_a   1.000
_cell.length_b   1.000
_cell.length_c   1.000
_cell.angle_alpha   90.00
_cell.angle_beta   90.00
_cell.angle_gamma   90.00
#
_symmetry.space_group_name_H-M   'P 1'
#
loop_
_entity.id
_entity.type
_entity.pdbx_description
1 polymer ?
#
loop_
_entity_poly.entity_id
_entity_poly.type
_entity_poly.pdbx_seq_one_letter_code
_entity_poly.pdbx_strand_id
1 'polypeptide(L)'
;MTRAGYDKLEEELRRLKAVERPKIVKEIELARAHGDISENAEFHAAKERQSHLEGRVRLLEDKLARAVVIDPSGQSADAVRFGVTVHLEDTETGDRVTYTILGEEESDVVNGCISVSSPVARALLGKAVGDSVTVRVPKGIRTFEVLEIRVG
;
A
#
# COMPACT_ATOMS: atom_id res chain seq x y z
N MET A 1 4.68 1.52 8.84
CA MET A 1 4.44 2.51 7.77
C MET A 1 5.53 3.56 7.83
N THR A 2 6.05 3.99 6.69
CA THR A 2 7.01 5.09 6.63
C THR A 2 6.32 6.44 6.84
N ARG A 3 7.08 7.49 7.14
CA ARG A 3 6.52 8.84 7.26
C ARG A 3 5.91 9.30 5.94
N ALA A 4 6.56 9.00 4.81
CA ALA A 4 6.06 9.35 3.49
C ALA A 4 4.70 8.67 3.21
N GLY A 5 4.56 7.41 3.56
CA GLY A 5 3.29 6.69 3.40
C GLY A 5 2.19 7.25 4.28
N TYR A 6 2.50 7.58 5.51
CA TYR A 6 1.57 8.23 6.44
C TYR A 6 1.07 9.58 5.89
N ASP A 7 2.01 10.42 5.46
CA ASP A 7 1.68 11.75 4.92
C ASP A 7 0.83 11.65 3.64
N LYS A 8 1.09 10.65 2.80
CA LYS A 8 0.31 10.40 1.59
C LYS A 8 -1.15 10.05 1.90
N LEU A 9 -1.39 9.19 2.88
CA LEU A 9 -2.73 8.81 3.31
C LEU A 9 -3.44 9.98 4.00
N GLU A 10 -2.72 10.75 4.80
CA GLU A 10 -3.27 11.94 5.46
C GLU A 10 -3.70 12.99 4.43
N GLU A 11 -2.91 13.22 3.39
CA GLU A 11 -3.27 14.13 2.30
C GLU A 11 -4.48 13.62 1.50
N GLU A 12 -4.55 12.32 1.22
CA GLU A 12 -5.72 11.73 0.57
C GLU A 12 -6.98 11.96 1.40
N LEU A 13 -6.91 11.71 2.72
CA LEU A 13 -8.03 11.91 3.63
C LEU A 13 -8.48 13.37 3.65
N ARG A 14 -7.53 14.30 3.72
CA ARG A 14 -7.81 15.74 3.68
C ARG A 14 -8.55 16.12 2.39
N ARG A 15 -8.08 15.64 1.25
CA ARG A 15 -8.69 15.92 -0.05
C ARG A 15 -10.11 15.36 -0.14
N LEU A 16 -10.33 14.13 0.34
CA LEU A 16 -11.66 13.53 0.35
C LEU A 16 -12.66 14.33 1.18
N LYS A 17 -12.24 14.83 2.34
CA LYS A 17 -13.10 15.64 3.22
C LYS A 17 -13.30 17.06 2.73
N ALA A 18 -12.25 17.71 2.23
CA ALA A 18 -12.27 19.12 1.89
C ALA A 18 -12.75 19.40 0.46
N VAL A 19 -12.53 18.49 -0.48
CA VAL A 19 -12.81 18.68 -1.90
C VAL A 19 -13.92 17.74 -2.39
N GLU A 20 -13.73 16.43 -2.24
CA GLU A 20 -14.64 15.44 -2.81
C GLU A 20 -15.99 15.38 -2.09
N ARG A 21 -16.00 15.46 -0.77
CA ARG A 21 -17.25 15.40 0.02
C ARG A 21 -18.18 16.57 -0.33
N PRO A 22 -17.73 17.84 -0.31
CA PRO A 22 -18.60 18.95 -0.71
C PRO A 22 -19.08 18.85 -2.14
N LYS A 23 -18.24 18.36 -3.06
CA LYS A 23 -18.60 18.17 -4.46
C LYS A 23 -19.75 17.16 -4.62
N ILE A 24 -19.70 16.04 -3.93
CA ILE A 24 -20.75 15.01 -3.97
C ILE A 24 -22.05 15.53 -3.35
N VAL A 25 -21.96 16.26 -2.23
CA VAL A 25 -23.15 16.87 -1.62
C VAL A 25 -23.85 17.79 -2.62
N LYS A 26 -23.09 18.60 -3.35
CA LYS A 26 -23.64 19.48 -4.38
C LYS A 26 -24.27 18.70 -5.54
N GLU A 27 -23.65 17.60 -5.97
CA GLU A 27 -24.21 16.71 -7.00
C GLU A 27 -25.55 16.13 -6.56
N ILE A 28 -25.67 15.74 -5.29
CA ILE A 28 -26.91 15.22 -4.73
C ILE A 28 -28.01 16.27 -4.71
N GLU A 29 -27.67 17.50 -4.29
CA GLU A 29 -28.61 18.62 -4.28
C GLU A 29 -29.14 18.92 -5.69
N LEU A 30 -28.25 18.97 -6.67
CA LEU A 30 -28.62 19.19 -8.07
C LEU A 30 -29.52 18.06 -8.60
N ALA A 31 -29.20 16.83 -8.30
CA ALA A 31 -29.99 15.68 -8.72
C ALA A 31 -31.40 15.67 -8.10
N ARG A 32 -31.51 16.07 -6.82
CA ARG A 32 -32.81 16.20 -6.14
C ARG A 32 -33.70 17.26 -6.81
N ALA A 33 -33.10 18.30 -7.35
CA ALA A 33 -33.84 19.38 -8.03
C ALA A 33 -34.50 18.93 -9.33
N HIS A 34 -34.12 17.78 -9.90
CA HIS A 34 -34.68 17.25 -11.15
C HIS A 34 -36.01 16.51 -11.02
N GLY A 35 -36.58 16.40 -9.81
CA GLY A 35 -37.92 15.87 -9.63
C GLY A 35 -38.00 14.56 -8.84
N ASP A 36 -38.66 13.55 -9.39
CA ASP A 36 -38.98 12.31 -8.67
C ASP A 36 -37.71 11.54 -8.28
N ILE A 37 -37.44 11.46 -6.98
CA ILE A 37 -36.26 10.80 -6.40
C ILE A 37 -36.29 9.29 -6.69
N SER A 38 -37.44 8.65 -6.70
CA SER A 38 -37.52 7.19 -6.86
C SER A 38 -37.11 6.71 -8.24
N GLU A 39 -37.18 7.57 -9.25
CA GLU A 39 -36.83 7.25 -10.65
C GLU A 39 -35.58 8.05 -11.11
N ASN A 40 -34.97 8.79 -10.22
CA ASN A 40 -33.82 9.65 -10.55
C ASN A 40 -32.51 8.87 -10.47
N ALA A 41 -32.04 8.38 -11.62
CA ALA A 41 -30.80 7.62 -11.71
C ALA A 41 -29.58 8.45 -11.30
N GLU A 42 -29.57 9.75 -11.58
CA GLU A 42 -28.46 10.64 -11.18
C GLU A 42 -28.38 10.78 -9.66
N PHE A 43 -29.54 10.90 -9.00
CA PHE A 43 -29.61 10.95 -7.54
C PHE A 43 -29.05 9.65 -6.92
N HIS A 44 -29.52 8.51 -7.42
CA HIS A 44 -29.07 7.21 -6.90
C HIS A 44 -27.57 6.99 -7.14
N ALA A 45 -27.06 7.36 -8.32
CA ALA A 45 -25.63 7.28 -8.62
C ALA A 45 -24.79 8.18 -7.70
N ALA A 46 -25.26 9.41 -7.44
CA ALA A 46 -24.58 10.32 -6.53
C ALA A 46 -24.56 9.80 -5.08
N LYS A 47 -25.67 9.21 -4.62
CA LYS A 47 -25.75 8.58 -3.29
C LYS A 47 -24.80 7.39 -3.18
N GLU A 48 -24.68 6.61 -4.23
CA GLU A 48 -23.74 5.48 -4.26
C GLU A 48 -22.28 5.98 -4.18
N ARG A 49 -21.93 7.01 -4.94
CA ARG A 49 -20.61 7.64 -4.86
C ARG A 49 -20.32 8.18 -3.45
N GLN A 50 -21.33 8.78 -2.81
CA GLN A 50 -21.21 9.26 -1.43
C GLN A 50 -20.91 8.11 -0.48
N SER A 51 -21.60 6.98 -0.64
CA SER A 51 -21.37 5.80 0.19
C SER A 51 -19.94 5.28 0.05
N HIS A 52 -19.41 5.20 -1.17
CA HIS A 52 -18.03 4.78 -1.42
C HIS A 52 -17.03 5.77 -0.81
N LEU A 53 -17.28 7.07 -0.97
CA LEU A 53 -16.44 8.11 -0.40
C LEU A 53 -16.36 8.00 1.12
N GLU A 54 -17.50 7.90 1.79
CA GLU A 54 -17.55 7.80 3.26
C GLU A 54 -16.91 6.50 3.76
N GLY A 55 -17.03 5.42 2.99
CA GLY A 55 -16.34 4.17 3.29
C GLY A 55 -14.83 4.33 3.24
N ARG A 56 -14.31 5.00 2.22
CA ARG A 56 -12.87 5.28 2.08
C ARG A 56 -12.38 6.20 3.20
N VAL A 57 -13.14 7.24 3.54
CA VAL A 57 -12.82 8.15 4.65
C VAL A 57 -12.68 7.38 5.96
N ARG A 58 -13.64 6.52 6.28
CA ARG A 58 -13.58 5.71 7.52
C ARG A 58 -12.39 4.76 7.52
N LEU A 59 -12.10 4.13 6.38
CA LEU A 59 -10.96 3.23 6.24
C LEU A 59 -9.64 3.97 6.49
N LEU A 60 -9.47 5.15 5.89
CA LEU A 60 -8.26 5.97 6.08
C LEU A 60 -8.13 6.48 7.50
N GLU A 61 -9.23 6.94 8.11
CA GLU A 61 -9.21 7.39 9.51
C GLU A 61 -8.78 6.26 10.44
N ASP A 62 -9.32 5.06 10.24
CA ASP A 62 -8.96 3.89 11.02
C ASP A 62 -7.48 3.50 10.83
N LYS A 63 -7.01 3.45 9.58
CA LYS A 63 -5.61 3.13 9.28
C LYS A 63 -4.64 4.14 9.90
N LEU A 64 -4.93 5.44 9.77
CA LEU A 64 -4.08 6.49 10.34
C LEU A 64 -4.10 6.47 11.87
N ALA A 65 -5.23 6.19 12.48
CA ALA A 65 -5.33 6.10 13.93
C ALA A 65 -4.51 4.95 14.52
N ARG A 66 -4.37 3.85 13.76
CA ARG A 66 -3.63 2.67 14.19
C ARG A 66 -2.20 2.60 13.64
N ALA A 67 -1.83 3.53 12.77
CA ALA A 67 -0.52 3.52 12.14
C ALA A 67 0.60 3.81 13.13
N VAL A 68 1.70 3.07 12.98
CA VAL A 68 2.96 3.35 13.65
C VAL A 68 3.93 3.81 12.58
N VAL A 69 4.45 5.03 12.73
CA VAL A 69 5.43 5.59 11.79
C VAL A 69 6.80 5.07 12.17
N ILE A 70 7.46 4.40 11.24
CA ILE A 70 8.77 3.81 11.41
C ILE A 70 9.76 4.55 10.51
N ASP A 71 10.87 5.01 11.10
CA ASP A 71 11.98 5.58 10.33
C ASP A 71 12.98 4.46 10.01
N PRO A 72 13.05 3.99 8.75
CA PRO A 72 13.96 2.90 8.40
C PRO A 72 15.43 3.30 8.46
N SER A 73 15.75 4.59 8.42
CA SER A 73 17.14 5.05 8.44
C SER A 73 17.88 4.72 9.75
N GLY A 74 17.14 4.49 10.83
CA GLY A 74 17.70 4.08 12.11
C GLY A 74 17.88 2.58 12.28
N GLN A 75 17.52 1.77 11.28
CA GLN A 75 17.60 0.33 11.36
C GLN A 75 18.98 -0.21 10.96
N SER A 76 19.34 -1.36 11.53
CA SER A 76 20.55 -2.08 11.14
C SER A 76 20.33 -2.82 9.81
N ALA A 77 21.37 -2.93 8.99
CA ALA A 77 21.37 -3.69 7.74
C ALA A 77 21.83 -5.15 7.91
N ASP A 78 21.86 -5.67 9.12
CA ASP A 78 22.31 -7.04 9.41
C ASP A 78 21.25 -8.11 9.11
N ALA A 79 19.98 -7.72 9.02
CA ALA A 79 18.87 -8.61 8.67
C ALA A 79 17.80 -7.86 7.88
N VAL A 80 16.99 -8.61 7.14
CA VAL A 80 15.86 -8.06 6.39
C VAL A 80 14.75 -7.64 7.35
N ARG A 81 14.37 -6.37 7.26
CA ARG A 81 13.34 -5.74 8.10
C ARG A 81 12.47 -4.81 7.26
N PHE A 82 11.41 -4.31 7.86
CA PHE A 82 10.60 -3.26 7.24
C PHE A 82 11.48 -2.05 6.86
N GLY A 83 11.29 -1.55 5.65
CA GLY A 83 11.97 -0.35 5.16
C GLY A 83 13.33 -0.59 4.52
N VAL A 84 13.86 -1.80 4.55
CA VAL A 84 15.14 -2.09 3.90
C VAL A 84 14.97 -2.47 2.44
N THR A 85 16.03 -2.24 1.66
CA THR A 85 16.13 -2.69 0.26
C THR A 85 17.02 -3.93 0.21
N VAL A 86 16.53 -4.98 -0.43
CA VAL A 86 17.20 -6.27 -0.51
C VAL A 86 17.53 -6.59 -1.94
N HIS A 87 18.80 -6.91 -2.21
CA HIS A 87 19.26 -7.42 -3.50
C HIS A 87 19.32 -8.93 -3.45
N LEU A 88 18.62 -9.59 -4.36
CA LEU A 88 18.48 -11.04 -4.43
C LEU A 88 18.97 -11.59 -5.75
N GLU A 89 19.40 -12.83 -5.75
CA GLU A 89 19.73 -13.59 -6.97
C GLU A 89 18.92 -14.89 -6.99
N ASP A 90 18.22 -15.12 -8.10
CA ASP A 90 17.56 -16.41 -8.34
C ASP A 90 18.65 -17.46 -8.59
N THR A 91 18.73 -18.45 -7.71
CA THR A 91 19.79 -19.45 -7.77
C THR A 91 19.69 -20.39 -8.98
N GLU A 92 18.53 -20.48 -9.60
CA GLU A 92 18.32 -21.33 -10.79
C GLU A 92 18.63 -20.60 -12.09
N THR A 93 18.21 -19.36 -12.21
CA THR A 93 18.33 -18.58 -13.44
C THR A 93 19.51 -17.60 -13.44
N GLY A 94 20.02 -17.25 -12.26
CA GLY A 94 21.04 -16.21 -12.09
C GLY A 94 20.51 -14.79 -12.21
N ASP A 95 19.21 -14.62 -12.38
CA ASP A 95 18.60 -13.28 -12.46
C ASP A 95 18.67 -12.56 -11.11
N ARG A 96 18.93 -11.26 -11.15
CA ARG A 96 18.97 -10.41 -9.97
C ARG A 96 17.73 -9.55 -9.89
N VAL A 97 17.18 -9.45 -8.69
CA VAL A 97 16.04 -8.60 -8.40
C VAL A 97 16.30 -7.77 -7.15
N THR A 98 15.70 -6.61 -7.10
CA THR A 98 15.81 -5.70 -5.98
C THR A 98 14.41 -5.41 -5.44
N TYR A 99 14.21 -5.62 -4.15
CA TYR A 99 12.94 -5.33 -3.48
C TYR A 99 13.15 -4.42 -2.30
N THR A 100 12.25 -3.45 -2.14
CA THR A 100 12.15 -2.63 -0.93
C THR A 100 10.89 -3.05 -0.19
N ILE A 101 11.01 -3.37 1.09
CA ILE A 101 9.91 -3.89 1.90
C ILE A 101 9.22 -2.73 2.62
N LEU A 102 7.98 -2.47 2.26
CA LEU A 102 7.18 -1.37 2.79
C LEU A 102 5.81 -1.87 3.28
N GLY A 103 4.98 -0.95 3.76
CA GLY A 103 3.61 -1.28 4.14
C GLY A 103 2.73 -1.50 2.92
N GLU A 104 1.55 -2.11 3.13
CA GLU A 104 0.62 -2.42 2.03
C GLU A 104 0.23 -1.19 1.22
N GLU A 105 0.03 -0.06 1.88
CA GLU A 105 -0.37 1.18 1.22
C GLU A 105 0.76 1.85 0.44
N GLU A 106 1.98 1.41 0.64
CA GLU A 106 3.18 1.95 0.01
C GLU A 106 3.74 1.02 -1.06
N SER A 107 3.15 -0.16 -1.25
CA SER A 107 3.66 -1.15 -2.20
C SER A 107 3.47 -0.68 -3.64
N ASP A 108 4.50 -0.89 -4.45
CA ASP A 108 4.52 -0.60 -5.88
C ASP A 108 5.44 -1.61 -6.55
N VAL A 109 4.86 -2.68 -7.05
CA VAL A 109 5.61 -3.81 -7.62
C VAL A 109 6.43 -3.38 -8.83
N VAL A 110 5.95 -2.43 -9.62
CA VAL A 110 6.66 -1.92 -10.80
C VAL A 110 8.00 -1.29 -10.41
N ASN A 111 8.03 -0.59 -9.28
CA ASN A 111 9.24 0.06 -8.75
C ASN A 111 9.99 -0.81 -7.73
N GLY A 112 9.62 -2.09 -7.62
CA GLY A 112 10.28 -3.02 -6.71
C GLY A 112 9.89 -2.85 -5.23
N CYS A 113 8.85 -2.09 -4.93
CA CYS A 113 8.35 -1.92 -3.56
C CYS A 113 7.29 -2.97 -3.28
N ILE A 114 7.59 -3.90 -2.39
CA ILE A 114 6.67 -5.00 -2.02
C ILE A 114 6.13 -4.79 -0.62
N SER A 115 4.90 -5.28 -0.41
CA SER A 115 4.28 -5.24 0.91
C SER A 115 4.98 -6.19 1.88
N VAL A 116 5.13 -5.74 3.12
CA VAL A 116 5.65 -6.56 4.22
C VAL A 116 4.82 -7.83 4.44
N SER A 117 3.55 -7.82 4.05
CA SER A 117 2.64 -8.97 4.15
C SER A 117 2.69 -9.89 2.93
N SER A 118 3.40 -9.53 1.85
CA SER A 118 3.52 -10.37 0.66
C SER A 118 4.27 -11.67 0.95
N PRO A 119 4.03 -12.75 0.18
CA PRO A 119 4.74 -14.01 0.38
C PRO A 119 6.26 -13.89 0.30
N VAL A 120 6.77 -13.10 -0.65
CA VAL A 120 8.20 -12.86 -0.81
C VAL A 120 8.77 -12.14 0.40
N ALA A 121 8.12 -11.06 0.86
CA ALA A 121 8.58 -10.32 2.03
C ALA A 121 8.55 -11.18 3.29
N ARG A 122 7.51 -11.97 3.50
CA ARG A 122 7.42 -12.88 4.66
C ARG A 122 8.55 -13.89 4.69
N ALA A 123 8.94 -14.42 3.53
CA ALA A 123 10.04 -15.36 3.44
C ALA A 123 11.39 -14.69 3.72
N LEU A 124 11.53 -13.42 3.33
CA LEU A 124 12.78 -12.66 3.49
C LEU A 124 12.99 -12.10 4.88
N LEU A 125 11.92 -11.75 5.61
CA LEU A 125 12.03 -11.12 6.92
C LEU A 125 12.88 -11.94 7.89
N GLY A 126 13.85 -11.30 8.53
CA GLY A 126 14.77 -11.93 9.47
C GLY A 126 15.97 -12.62 8.82
N LYS A 127 16.05 -12.65 7.49
CA LYS A 127 17.19 -13.27 6.79
C LYS A 127 18.36 -12.30 6.72
N ALA A 128 19.56 -12.87 6.63
CA ALA A 128 20.81 -12.11 6.52
C ALA A 128 21.47 -12.35 5.16
N VAL A 129 22.46 -11.54 4.83
CA VAL A 129 23.28 -11.72 3.62
C VAL A 129 23.88 -13.13 3.61
N GLY A 130 23.77 -13.81 2.49
CA GLY A 130 24.22 -15.20 2.31
C GLY A 130 23.14 -16.25 2.59
N ASP A 131 22.03 -15.86 3.21
CA ASP A 131 20.92 -16.80 3.44
C ASP A 131 20.17 -17.07 2.14
N SER A 132 19.65 -18.29 2.01
CA SER A 132 18.79 -18.68 0.91
C SER A 132 17.35 -18.76 1.39
N VAL A 133 16.43 -18.28 0.56
CA VAL A 133 14.99 -18.35 0.83
C VAL A 133 14.28 -19.03 -0.32
N THR A 134 13.30 -19.86 0.01
CA THR A 134 12.43 -20.49 -0.97
C THR A 134 11.06 -19.86 -0.89
N VAL A 135 10.58 -19.36 -2.03
CA VAL A 135 9.30 -18.66 -2.13
C VAL A 135 8.39 -19.38 -3.11
N ARG A 136 7.16 -19.62 -2.69
CA ARG A 136 6.13 -20.17 -3.56
C ARG A 136 5.44 -19.01 -4.29
N VAL A 137 5.56 -18.99 -5.61
CA VAL A 137 4.93 -17.99 -6.49
C VAL A 137 3.96 -18.70 -7.44
N PRO A 138 3.04 -17.96 -8.12
CA PRO A 138 2.06 -18.60 -9.04
C PRO A 138 2.68 -19.48 -10.12
N LYS A 139 3.91 -19.17 -10.56
CA LYS A 139 4.63 -19.94 -11.58
C LYS A 139 5.42 -21.13 -11.03
N GLY A 140 5.40 -21.37 -9.72
CA GLY A 140 6.12 -22.45 -9.09
C GLY A 140 6.91 -22.02 -7.86
N ILE A 141 7.97 -22.76 -7.56
CA ILE A 141 8.82 -22.47 -6.41
C ILE A 141 10.10 -21.83 -6.91
N ARG A 142 10.52 -20.72 -6.29
CA ARG A 142 11.78 -20.04 -6.59
C ARG A 142 12.64 -19.95 -5.34
N THR A 143 13.94 -20.13 -5.53
CA THR A 143 14.93 -20.00 -4.46
C THR A 143 15.82 -18.80 -4.75
N PHE A 144 15.93 -17.90 -3.76
CA PHE A 144 16.75 -16.70 -3.86
C PHE A 144 17.84 -16.71 -2.80
N GLU A 145 18.99 -16.16 -3.16
CA GLU A 145 20.07 -15.86 -2.23
C GLU A 145 20.08 -14.37 -1.92
N VAL A 146 20.21 -14.02 -0.65
CA VAL A 146 20.31 -12.62 -0.22
C VAL A 146 21.74 -12.16 -0.48
N LEU A 147 21.92 -11.24 -1.42
CA LEU A 147 23.24 -10.72 -1.80
C LEU A 147 23.63 -9.49 -0.99
N GLU A 148 22.69 -8.58 -0.75
CA GLU A 148 22.95 -7.32 -0.08
C GLU A 148 21.67 -6.80 0.57
N ILE A 149 21.83 -6.16 1.74
CA ILE A 149 20.76 -5.49 2.46
C ILE A 149 21.18 -4.03 2.66
N ARG A 150 20.33 -3.08 2.25
CA ARG A 150 20.56 -1.65 2.42
C ARG A 150 19.43 -1.02 3.22
N VAL A 151 19.77 -0.10 4.10
CA VAL A 151 18.81 0.71 4.84
C VAL A 151 18.47 1.95 4.02
N GLY A 152 17.16 2.19 3.83
CA GLY A 152 16.68 3.38 3.13
C GLY A 152 16.13 3.19 1.76
#